data_ba59947562b5d09891916cec8d42c3c6
#
_entry.id   ba59947562b5d09891916cec8d42c3c6
#
_cell.length_a   1.000
_cell.length_b   1.000
_cell.length_c   1.000
_cell.angle_alpha   90.00
_cell.angle_beta   90.00
_cell.angle_gamma   90.00
#
_symmetry.space_group_name_H-M   'P 1'
#
loop_
_entity.id
_entity.type
_entity.pdbx_description
1 polymer ?
#
loop_
_entity_poly.entity_id
_entity_poly.type
_entity_poly.pdbx_seq_one_letter_code
_entity_poly.pdbx_strand_id
1 'polypeptide(L)'
;MKKLLIILLISTQFLNAQNLNNLSFGTDSTFEVISWNIEWFPKNGQTTADSVKTIIQSLTADVYALQEIDDTTLLKQVISTIPGYVCHFKSSYYGGLAYVYNTNTVQVNKKYEIYTYQPFWNAFPRSPQVLELTFNNEDYVIINNHFKCCGNGSLNINDPNDEEMRRFTAVTLLKQYIDSLFIDDR
;
A
#
# COMPACT_ATOMS: atom_id res chain seq x y z
N MET A 1 -39.71 50.09 -27.35
CA MET A 1 -38.46 49.42 -26.88
C MET A 1 -38.83 48.26 -25.95
N LYS A 2 -38.68 46.99 -26.42
CA LYS A 2 -38.95 45.80 -25.61
C LYS A 2 -37.70 45.46 -24.81
N LYS A 3 -37.80 45.44 -23.49
CA LYS A 3 -36.69 45.02 -22.59
C LYS A 3 -36.66 43.51 -22.53
N LEU A 4 -35.58 42.91 -22.98
CA LEU A 4 -35.31 41.48 -22.87
C LEU A 4 -34.76 41.18 -21.47
N LEU A 5 -35.52 40.45 -20.66
CA LEU A 5 -35.07 40.00 -19.33
C LEU A 5 -34.40 38.63 -19.50
N ILE A 6 -33.07 38.59 -19.38
CA ILE A 6 -32.31 37.35 -19.39
C ILE A 6 -32.31 36.82 -17.94
N ILE A 7 -33.05 35.75 -17.69
CA ILE A 7 -33.01 34.99 -16.45
C ILE A 7 -31.84 33.99 -16.56
N LEU A 8 -30.75 34.27 -15.88
CA LEU A 8 -29.62 33.35 -15.74
C LEU A 8 -29.99 32.26 -14.73
N LEU A 9 -30.39 31.09 -15.21
CA LEU A 9 -30.57 29.89 -14.36
C LEU A 9 -29.19 29.36 -13.93
N ILE A 10 -28.75 29.73 -12.73
CA ILE A 10 -27.60 29.12 -12.11
C ILE A 10 -28.06 27.75 -11.57
N SER A 11 -27.78 26.68 -12.31
CA SER A 11 -27.94 25.34 -11.82
C SER A 11 -26.80 25.08 -10.83
N THR A 12 -27.06 25.17 -9.52
CA THR A 12 -26.19 24.68 -8.49
C THR A 12 -26.15 23.16 -8.58
N GLN A 13 -25.15 22.61 -9.24
CA GLN A 13 -24.85 21.20 -9.15
C GLN A 13 -24.34 20.95 -7.72
N PHE A 14 -25.17 20.36 -6.88
CA PHE A 14 -24.70 19.78 -5.62
C PHE A 14 -23.82 18.59 -6.00
N LEU A 15 -22.51 18.80 -5.96
CA LEU A 15 -21.55 17.69 -5.94
C LEU A 15 -21.79 16.96 -4.61
N ASN A 16 -22.57 15.89 -4.68
CA ASN A 16 -22.62 14.94 -3.57
C ASN A 16 -21.23 14.32 -3.45
N ALA A 17 -20.42 14.82 -2.54
CA ALA A 17 -19.22 14.11 -2.12
C ALA A 17 -19.67 12.71 -1.63
N GLN A 18 -19.10 11.69 -2.23
CA GLN A 18 -19.43 10.31 -1.85
C GLN A 18 -19.19 10.13 -0.36
N ASN A 19 -20.21 9.74 0.40
CA ASN A 19 -20.07 9.51 1.82
C ASN A 19 -19.28 8.22 2.03
N LEU A 20 -18.03 8.34 2.44
CA LEU A 20 -17.15 7.21 2.69
C LEU A 20 -17.65 6.29 3.82
N ASN A 21 -18.55 6.77 4.68
CA ASN A 21 -19.11 5.98 5.79
C ASN A 21 -20.00 4.81 5.33
N ASN A 22 -20.34 4.75 4.05
CA ASN A 22 -21.16 3.67 3.46
C ASN A 22 -20.33 2.72 2.58
N LEU A 23 -19.01 2.83 2.59
CA LEU A 23 -18.16 1.85 1.92
C LEU A 23 -18.21 0.54 2.72
N SER A 24 -18.48 -0.55 2.03
CA SER A 24 -18.31 -1.89 2.56
C SER A 24 -17.27 -2.63 1.73
N PHE A 25 -16.38 -3.32 2.39
CA PHE A 25 -15.34 -4.10 1.74
C PHE A 25 -15.14 -5.40 2.53
N GLY A 26 -15.34 -6.53 1.86
CA GLY A 26 -15.22 -7.84 2.47
C GLY A 26 -16.34 -8.22 3.43
N THR A 27 -16.08 -9.22 4.23
CA THR A 27 -16.97 -9.76 5.28
C THR A 27 -16.13 -10.27 6.46
N ASP A 28 -16.74 -10.50 7.62
CA ASP A 28 -16.04 -11.04 8.81
C ASP A 28 -15.40 -12.44 8.58
N SER A 29 -15.74 -13.11 7.48
CA SER A 29 -15.23 -14.45 7.15
C SER A 29 -14.21 -14.44 6.00
N THR A 30 -14.03 -13.34 5.32
CA THR A 30 -13.06 -13.18 4.23
C THR A 30 -11.81 -12.44 4.71
N PHE A 31 -10.67 -12.77 4.14
CA PHE A 31 -9.39 -12.11 4.44
C PHE A 31 -9.17 -10.98 3.44
N GLU A 32 -9.18 -9.73 3.91
CA GLU A 32 -9.08 -8.55 3.08
C GLU A 32 -7.69 -7.93 3.11
N VAL A 33 -7.06 -7.86 1.94
CA VAL A 33 -5.76 -7.19 1.76
C VAL A 33 -5.89 -6.07 0.75
N ILE A 34 -5.50 -4.87 1.14
CA ILE A 34 -5.45 -3.69 0.27
C ILE A 34 -3.99 -3.32 0.00
N SER A 35 -3.60 -3.27 -1.27
CA SER A 35 -2.34 -2.65 -1.70
C SER A 35 -2.61 -1.21 -2.13
N TRP A 36 -1.90 -0.25 -1.53
CA TRP A 36 -2.17 1.16 -1.77
C TRP A 36 -0.89 2.00 -1.77
N ASN A 37 -0.56 2.56 -2.93
CA ASN A 37 0.45 3.62 -3.04
C ASN A 37 -0.21 4.95 -2.65
N ILE A 38 0.30 5.60 -1.60
CA ILE A 38 -0.26 6.86 -1.06
C ILE A 38 0.51 8.08 -1.56
N GLU A 39 1.29 7.95 -2.61
CA GLU A 39 1.99 9.05 -3.30
C GLU A 39 2.66 10.06 -2.34
N TRP A 40 3.84 9.70 -1.82
CA TRP A 40 4.67 10.57 -0.95
C TRP A 40 3.94 11.02 0.33
N PHE A 41 3.32 10.06 1.04
CA PHE A 41 2.60 10.37 2.28
C PHE A 41 3.47 11.14 3.28
N PRO A 42 3.03 12.31 3.79
CA PRO A 42 1.72 12.96 3.61
C PRO A 42 1.79 14.11 2.60
N LYS A 43 1.67 13.86 1.32
CA LYS A 43 1.83 14.83 0.21
C LYS A 43 1.21 16.21 0.49
N ASN A 44 0.03 16.26 1.12
CA ASN A 44 -0.67 17.49 1.51
C ASN A 44 -0.80 17.61 3.05
N GLY A 45 0.19 17.11 3.79
CA GLY A 45 0.21 17.21 5.24
C GLY A 45 -0.99 16.56 5.92
N GLN A 46 -1.59 17.27 6.88
CA GLN A 46 -2.69 16.76 7.69
C GLN A 46 -3.92 16.34 6.87
N THR A 47 -4.22 17.02 5.76
CA THR A 47 -5.34 16.66 4.88
C THR A 47 -5.19 15.25 4.32
N THR A 48 -3.99 14.87 3.88
CA THR A 48 -3.72 13.51 3.43
C THR A 48 -3.83 12.52 4.59
N ALA A 49 -3.30 12.87 5.75
CA ALA A 49 -3.34 12.03 6.95
C ALA A 49 -4.78 11.74 7.40
N ASP A 50 -5.64 12.76 7.43
CA ASP A 50 -7.06 12.63 7.78
C ASP A 50 -7.83 11.79 6.76
N SER A 51 -7.51 11.95 5.46
CA SER A 51 -8.10 11.14 4.41
C SER A 51 -7.73 9.66 4.52
N VAL A 52 -6.45 9.36 4.77
CA VAL A 52 -5.97 7.99 5.00
C VAL A 52 -6.66 7.36 6.21
N LYS A 53 -6.76 8.09 7.32
CA LYS A 53 -7.52 7.65 8.50
C LYS A 53 -8.96 7.29 8.15
N THR A 54 -9.66 8.21 7.48
CA THR A 54 -11.07 8.03 7.10
C THR A 54 -11.25 6.79 6.22
N ILE A 55 -10.38 6.59 5.23
CA ILE A 55 -10.44 5.44 4.32
C ILE A 55 -10.23 4.13 5.09
N ILE A 56 -9.21 4.04 5.96
CA ILE A 56 -8.96 2.85 6.76
C ILE A 56 -10.13 2.53 7.67
N GLN A 57 -10.70 3.55 8.34
CA GLN A 57 -11.88 3.39 9.20
C GLN A 57 -13.14 2.96 8.44
N SER A 58 -13.28 3.36 7.17
CA SER A 58 -14.47 3.04 6.36
C SER A 58 -14.38 1.67 5.71
N LEU A 59 -13.20 1.28 5.22
CA LEU A 59 -13.01 0.00 4.53
C LEU A 59 -12.83 -1.17 5.50
N THR A 60 -12.27 -0.93 6.67
CA THR A 60 -12.05 -1.94 7.74
C THR A 60 -11.32 -3.22 7.32
N ALA A 61 -10.50 -3.17 6.26
CA ALA A 61 -9.75 -4.33 5.79
C ALA A 61 -8.75 -4.85 6.83
N ASP A 62 -8.43 -6.14 6.78
CA ASP A 62 -7.54 -6.79 7.72
C ASP A 62 -6.10 -6.30 7.60
N VAL A 63 -5.63 -6.07 6.37
CA VAL A 63 -4.27 -5.62 6.08
C VAL A 63 -4.25 -4.58 4.96
N TYR A 64 -3.49 -3.51 5.18
CA TYR A 64 -3.10 -2.53 4.16
C TYR A 64 -1.59 -2.63 3.92
N ALA A 65 -1.19 -2.97 2.71
CA ALA A 65 0.19 -2.90 2.24
C ALA A 65 0.40 -1.55 1.55
N LEU A 66 1.09 -0.65 2.23
CA LEU A 66 1.25 0.75 1.81
C LEU A 66 2.60 0.99 1.15
N GLN A 67 2.62 1.84 0.12
CA GLN A 67 3.83 2.28 -0.55
C GLN A 67 3.91 3.81 -0.54
N GLU A 68 5.13 4.32 -0.68
CA GLU A 68 5.47 5.74 -0.70
C GLU A 68 5.16 6.48 0.61
N ILE A 69 5.56 5.87 1.73
CA ILE A 69 5.45 6.48 3.05
C ILE A 69 6.73 7.27 3.37
N ASP A 70 6.67 8.58 3.32
CA ASP A 70 7.80 9.46 3.66
C ASP A 70 7.83 9.83 5.14
N ASP A 71 6.67 10.07 5.75
CA ASP A 71 6.57 10.38 7.17
C ASP A 71 5.96 9.21 7.97
N THR A 72 6.84 8.34 8.44
CA THR A 72 6.44 7.20 9.28
C THR A 72 5.95 7.62 10.65
N THR A 73 6.39 8.78 11.17
CA THR A 73 5.97 9.30 12.46
C THR A 73 4.52 9.74 12.42
N LEU A 74 4.16 10.52 11.39
CA LEU A 74 2.77 10.95 11.20
C LEU A 74 1.85 9.75 10.91
N LEU A 75 2.28 8.79 10.08
CA LEU A 75 1.50 7.57 9.85
C LEU A 75 1.23 6.82 11.16
N LYS A 76 2.26 6.64 11.99
CA LYS A 76 2.11 6.00 13.31
C LYS A 76 1.12 6.76 14.21
N GLN A 77 1.21 8.08 14.24
CA GLN A 77 0.28 8.91 15.01
C GLN A 77 -1.16 8.73 14.52
N VAL A 78 -1.39 8.80 13.21
CA VAL A 78 -2.72 8.61 12.61
C VAL A 78 -3.28 7.24 12.95
N ILE A 79 -2.53 6.17 12.69
CA ILE A 79 -3.00 4.80 12.91
C ILE A 79 -3.26 4.51 14.40
N SER A 80 -2.47 5.06 15.31
CA SER A 80 -2.70 4.90 16.75
C SER A 80 -4.05 5.43 17.24
N THR A 81 -4.72 6.28 16.45
CA THR A 81 -6.07 6.80 16.75
C THR A 81 -7.20 5.90 16.22
N ILE A 82 -6.89 4.82 15.53
CA ILE A 82 -7.85 3.88 14.96
C ILE A 82 -7.88 2.62 15.84
N PRO A 83 -8.94 2.34 16.58
CA PRO A 83 -9.00 1.17 17.46
C PRO A 83 -8.75 -0.13 16.70
N GLY A 84 -7.92 -1.00 17.27
CA GLY A 84 -7.58 -2.30 16.70
C GLY A 84 -6.50 -2.27 15.62
N TYR A 85 -6.14 -1.11 15.07
CA TYR A 85 -5.11 -1.01 14.03
C TYR A 85 -3.75 -0.64 14.58
N VAL A 86 -2.74 -1.26 14.02
CA VAL A 86 -1.32 -0.94 14.27
C VAL A 86 -0.58 -0.85 12.94
N CYS A 87 0.54 -0.12 12.94
CA CYS A 87 1.40 -0.04 11.76
C CYS A 87 2.77 -0.65 12.03
N HIS A 88 3.38 -1.17 10.96
CA HIS A 88 4.74 -1.65 10.94
C HIS A 88 5.47 -1.09 9.72
N PHE A 89 6.66 -0.57 9.95
CA PHE A 89 7.58 -0.16 8.91
C PHE A 89 8.99 -0.55 9.32
N LYS A 90 9.84 -0.73 8.32
CA LYS A 90 11.28 -0.83 8.49
C LYS A 90 11.96 0.29 7.74
N SER A 91 13.27 0.37 7.92
CA SER A 91 14.06 1.43 7.34
C SER A 91 14.01 1.39 5.82
N SER A 92 13.31 2.31 5.19
CA SER A 92 13.56 2.62 3.80
C SER A 92 13.95 4.08 3.68
N TYR A 93 14.86 4.35 2.77
CA TYR A 93 15.47 5.67 2.63
C TYR A 93 14.55 6.68 1.91
N TYR A 94 13.67 6.21 1.04
CA TYR A 94 12.73 7.04 0.29
C TYR A 94 11.44 6.29 -0.01
N GLY A 95 10.30 6.96 0.17
CA GLY A 95 9.01 6.44 -0.21
C GLY A 95 8.80 5.02 0.32
N GLY A 96 8.94 4.89 1.64
CA GLY A 96 9.02 3.62 2.35
C GLY A 96 7.81 2.75 2.17
N LEU A 97 7.98 1.48 2.60
CA LEU A 97 6.90 0.51 2.69
C LEU A 97 6.38 0.47 4.12
N ALA A 98 5.09 0.24 4.26
CA ALA A 98 4.48 0.01 5.56
C ALA A 98 3.37 -1.04 5.45
N TYR A 99 3.10 -1.70 6.58
CA TYR A 99 1.85 -2.42 6.79
C TYR A 99 1.03 -1.70 7.84
N VAL A 100 -0.28 -1.66 7.62
CA VAL A 100 -1.28 -1.36 8.64
C VAL A 100 -2.19 -2.57 8.73
N TYR A 101 -2.44 -3.09 9.92
CA TYR A 101 -3.23 -4.31 10.08
C TYR A 101 -4.10 -4.27 11.34
N ASN A 102 -5.23 -4.98 11.28
CA ASN A 102 -6.20 -5.08 12.36
C ASN A 102 -5.83 -6.23 13.31
N THR A 103 -5.41 -5.90 14.52
CA THR A 103 -5.03 -6.89 15.54
C THR A 103 -6.20 -7.67 16.13
N ASN A 104 -7.44 -7.28 15.82
CA ASN A 104 -8.63 -8.02 16.26
C ASN A 104 -8.94 -9.18 15.31
N THR A 105 -8.47 -9.14 14.06
CA THR A 105 -8.79 -10.14 13.03
C THR A 105 -7.58 -10.98 12.62
N VAL A 106 -6.35 -10.40 12.67
CA VAL A 106 -5.14 -11.12 12.29
C VAL A 106 -4.16 -11.26 13.44
N GLN A 107 -3.54 -12.43 13.54
CA GLN A 107 -2.39 -12.67 14.39
C GLN A 107 -1.11 -12.60 13.56
N VAL A 108 -0.27 -11.60 13.79
CA VAL A 108 1.02 -11.47 13.09
C VAL A 108 2.05 -12.36 13.74
N ASN A 109 2.63 -13.28 12.95
CA ASN A 109 3.62 -14.27 13.37
C ASN A 109 5.05 -13.74 13.17
N LYS A 110 5.36 -13.19 11.97
CA LYS A 110 6.66 -12.58 11.66
C LYS A 110 6.53 -11.36 10.76
N LYS A 111 7.51 -10.48 10.85
CA LYS A 111 7.67 -9.28 10.01
C LYS A 111 9.15 -9.01 9.80
N TYR A 112 9.55 -8.98 8.52
CA TYR A 112 10.96 -8.80 8.15
C TYR A 112 11.08 -8.25 6.73
N GLU A 113 12.30 -7.90 6.34
CA GLU A 113 12.66 -7.50 4.99
C GLU A 113 13.54 -8.55 4.33
N ILE A 114 13.39 -8.69 3.02
CA ILE A 114 14.23 -9.53 2.18
C ILE A 114 15.03 -8.67 1.21
N TYR A 115 16.16 -9.19 0.70
CA TYR A 115 17.01 -8.50 -0.27
C TYR A 115 17.54 -7.15 0.22
N THR A 116 17.95 -7.08 1.49
CA THR A 116 18.34 -5.85 2.19
C THR A 116 19.78 -5.39 1.94
N TYR A 117 20.56 -6.06 1.06
CA TYR A 117 21.99 -5.83 0.84
C TYR A 117 22.36 -5.91 -0.65
N GLN A 118 23.57 -5.51 -0.99
CA GLN A 118 24.11 -5.68 -2.34
C GLN A 118 24.25 -7.18 -2.70
N PRO A 119 23.95 -7.57 -3.97
CA PRO A 119 23.69 -6.72 -5.14
C PRO A 119 22.21 -6.39 -5.39
N PHE A 120 21.32 -6.67 -4.45
CA PHE A 120 19.86 -6.62 -4.67
C PHE A 120 19.27 -5.21 -4.76
N TRP A 121 19.98 -4.17 -4.30
CA TRP A 121 19.46 -2.79 -4.31
C TRP A 121 19.15 -2.23 -5.70
N ASN A 122 19.76 -2.78 -6.73
CA ASN A 122 19.42 -2.39 -8.09
C ASN A 122 18.01 -2.88 -8.47
N ALA A 123 17.68 -4.12 -8.16
CA ALA A 123 16.36 -4.70 -8.37
C ALA A 123 15.31 -4.08 -7.40
N PHE A 124 15.71 -3.91 -6.13
CA PHE A 124 14.83 -3.42 -5.06
C PHE A 124 15.36 -2.12 -4.45
N PRO A 125 14.98 -0.96 -4.97
CA PRO A 125 15.32 0.33 -4.35
C PRO A 125 14.78 0.47 -2.92
N ARG A 126 13.73 -0.28 -2.60
CA ARG A 126 13.17 -0.52 -1.27
C ARG A 126 13.09 -2.02 -1.08
N SER A 127 13.69 -2.50 -0.01
CA SER A 127 13.65 -3.92 0.33
C SER A 127 12.20 -4.38 0.52
N PRO A 128 11.75 -5.45 -0.15
CA PRO A 128 10.41 -5.97 0.05
C PRO A 128 10.18 -6.35 1.50
N GLN A 129 9.04 -5.95 2.06
CA GLN A 129 8.61 -6.29 3.40
C GLN A 129 7.73 -7.54 3.37
N VAL A 130 8.04 -8.50 4.22
CA VAL A 130 7.28 -9.73 4.40
C VAL A 130 6.51 -9.67 5.72
N LEU A 131 5.23 -10.01 5.65
CA LEU A 131 4.34 -10.16 6.79
C LEU A 131 3.77 -11.58 6.77
N GLU A 132 4.13 -12.39 7.76
CA GLU A 132 3.54 -13.70 8.01
C GLU A 132 2.49 -13.55 9.11
N LEU A 133 1.29 -14.02 8.86
CA LEU A 133 0.16 -13.88 9.77
C LEU A 133 -0.79 -15.08 9.67
N THR A 134 -1.62 -15.25 10.70
CA THR A 134 -2.73 -16.20 10.73
C THR A 134 -4.05 -15.43 10.75
N PHE A 135 -4.99 -15.83 9.89
CA PHE A 135 -6.38 -15.39 9.87
C PHE A 135 -7.29 -16.62 9.83
N ASN A 136 -8.25 -16.73 10.74
CA ASN A 136 -9.19 -17.86 10.85
C ASN A 136 -8.50 -19.25 10.84
N ASN A 137 -7.36 -19.39 11.52
CA ASN A 137 -6.50 -20.58 11.59
C ASN A 137 -5.80 -20.98 10.28
N GLU A 138 -5.80 -20.11 9.28
CA GLU A 138 -5.06 -20.28 8.03
C GLU A 138 -3.88 -19.31 8.01
N ASP A 139 -2.72 -19.78 7.54
CA ASP A 139 -1.49 -19.00 7.49
C ASP A 139 -1.33 -18.32 6.13
N TYR A 140 -0.94 -17.05 6.16
CA TYR A 140 -0.74 -16.21 4.99
C TYR A 140 0.62 -15.54 5.03
N VAL A 141 1.21 -15.39 3.84
CA VAL A 141 2.41 -14.60 3.61
C VAL A 141 2.09 -13.46 2.65
N ILE A 142 2.27 -12.23 3.10
CA ILE A 142 2.07 -11.04 2.27
C ILE A 142 3.43 -10.40 2.02
N ILE A 143 3.73 -10.09 0.75
CA ILE A 143 4.97 -9.42 0.36
C ILE A 143 4.62 -8.05 -0.21
N ASN A 144 4.88 -7.00 0.56
CA ASN A 144 4.76 -5.62 0.10
C ASN A 144 6.04 -5.20 -0.61
N ASN A 145 5.92 -4.74 -1.84
CA ASN A 145 7.05 -4.27 -2.61
C ASN A 145 6.66 -3.06 -3.49
N HIS A 146 7.66 -2.25 -3.84
CA HIS A 146 7.49 -1.10 -4.72
C HIS A 146 8.61 -1.12 -5.76
N PHE A 147 8.28 -1.58 -6.96
CA PHE A 147 9.22 -1.74 -8.06
C PHE A 147 9.72 -0.40 -8.60
N LYS A 148 10.84 -0.45 -9.33
CA LYS A 148 11.30 0.70 -10.09
C LYS A 148 10.23 1.15 -11.08
N CYS A 149 9.88 2.43 -11.01
CA CYS A 149 8.93 3.04 -11.96
C CYS A 149 9.59 3.33 -13.31
N CYS A 150 8.75 3.73 -14.23
CA CYS A 150 9.10 4.39 -15.49
C CYS A 150 9.77 3.43 -16.50
N GLY A 151 10.70 3.95 -17.31
CA GLY A 151 11.29 3.22 -18.42
C GLY A 151 10.59 3.52 -19.74
N ASN A 152 11.05 2.91 -20.81
CA ASN A 152 10.56 3.13 -22.17
C ASN A 152 9.64 1.99 -22.69
N GLY A 153 9.37 1.00 -21.84
CA GLY A 153 8.56 -0.18 -22.16
C GLY A 153 9.30 -1.27 -22.94
N SER A 154 10.61 -1.14 -23.13
CA SER A 154 11.42 -2.11 -23.89
C SER A 154 12.54 -2.67 -23.02
N LEU A 155 12.50 -3.98 -22.77
CA LEU A 155 13.49 -4.67 -21.94
C LEU A 155 14.86 -4.72 -22.65
N ASN A 156 15.88 -4.13 -22.03
CA ASN A 156 17.27 -4.29 -22.44
C ASN A 156 18.01 -5.24 -21.46
N ILE A 157 18.12 -6.50 -21.83
CA ILE A 157 18.77 -7.53 -21.01
C ILE A 157 20.28 -7.31 -20.80
N ASN A 158 20.92 -6.47 -21.61
CA ASN A 158 22.35 -6.17 -21.53
C ASN A 158 22.67 -4.96 -20.65
N ASP A 159 21.65 -4.22 -20.20
CA ASP A 159 21.81 -3.09 -19.29
C ASP A 159 21.15 -3.37 -17.95
N PRO A 160 21.92 -3.67 -16.88
CA PRO A 160 21.35 -3.94 -15.56
C PRO A 160 20.67 -2.71 -14.94
N ASN A 161 20.86 -1.50 -15.47
CA ASN A 161 20.24 -0.28 -15.00
C ASN A 161 18.97 0.09 -15.76
N ASP A 162 18.67 -0.60 -16.85
CA ASP A 162 17.40 -0.47 -17.57
C ASP A 162 16.23 -0.74 -16.60
N GLU A 163 15.24 0.12 -16.60
CA GLU A 163 14.13 0.05 -15.65
C GLU A 163 13.32 -1.25 -15.80
N GLU A 164 13.13 -1.72 -17.03
CA GLU A 164 12.46 -2.97 -17.34
C GLU A 164 13.30 -4.17 -16.86
N MET A 165 14.62 -4.13 -17.05
CA MET A 165 15.53 -5.17 -16.56
C MET A 165 15.55 -5.23 -15.03
N ARG A 166 15.52 -4.09 -14.37
CA ARG A 166 15.44 -4.01 -12.91
C ARG A 166 14.15 -4.66 -12.39
N ARG A 167 12.99 -4.38 -13.03
CA ARG A 167 11.71 -5.02 -12.69
C ARG A 167 11.73 -6.52 -12.99
N PHE A 168 12.26 -6.92 -14.13
CA PHE A 168 12.39 -8.33 -14.50
C PHE A 168 13.23 -9.11 -13.47
N THR A 169 14.36 -8.53 -13.05
CA THR A 169 15.21 -9.10 -12.01
C THR A 169 14.48 -9.19 -10.67
N ALA A 170 13.77 -8.13 -10.29
CA ALA A 170 13.01 -8.10 -9.04
C ALA A 170 11.92 -9.19 -9.00
N VAL A 171 11.13 -9.32 -10.07
CA VAL A 171 10.09 -10.36 -10.17
C VAL A 171 10.69 -11.77 -10.15
N THR A 172 11.84 -11.97 -10.81
CA THR A 172 12.55 -13.27 -10.82
C THR A 172 13.02 -13.64 -9.41
N LEU A 173 13.60 -12.68 -8.68
CA LEU A 173 14.04 -12.90 -7.31
C LEU A 173 12.87 -13.17 -6.36
N LEU A 174 11.76 -12.41 -6.48
CA LEU A 174 10.56 -12.67 -5.69
C LEU A 174 9.97 -14.04 -5.97
N LYS A 175 9.94 -14.45 -7.25
CA LYS A 175 9.49 -15.80 -7.59
C LYS A 175 10.36 -16.87 -6.91
N GLN A 176 11.69 -16.73 -6.95
CA GLN A 176 12.60 -17.67 -6.29
C GLN A 176 12.36 -17.72 -4.77
N TYR A 177 12.14 -16.57 -4.15
CA TYR A 177 11.82 -16.49 -2.74
C TYR A 177 10.49 -17.20 -2.43
N ILE A 178 9.43 -16.91 -3.19
CA ILE A 178 8.12 -17.55 -3.04
C ILE A 178 8.23 -19.07 -3.22
N ASP A 179 8.93 -19.53 -4.27
CA ASP A 179 9.14 -20.96 -4.50
C ASP A 179 9.83 -21.62 -3.29
N SER A 180 10.78 -20.92 -2.65
CA SER A 180 11.49 -21.46 -1.48
C SER A 180 10.59 -21.66 -0.25
N LEU A 181 9.54 -20.85 -0.09
CA LEU A 181 8.58 -20.99 1.01
C LEU A 181 7.78 -22.30 0.94
N PHE A 182 7.58 -22.83 -0.28
CA PHE A 182 6.82 -24.06 -0.49
C PHE A 182 7.67 -25.34 -0.58
N ILE A 183 9.02 -25.21 -0.51
CA ILE A 183 9.92 -26.39 -0.55
C ILE A 183 9.92 -27.11 0.80
N ASP A 184 9.81 -26.39 1.89
CA ASP A 184 9.87 -26.93 3.25
C ASP A 184 8.56 -27.62 3.70
N ASP A 185 7.48 -27.47 2.93
CA ASP A 185 6.17 -28.05 3.22
C ASP A 185 5.96 -29.45 2.54
N ARG A 186 7.02 -30.09 2.01
CA ARG A 186 6.93 -31.40 1.36
C ARG A 186 7.67 -32.50 2.09
#